data_653003ec396ccca6130bad1bedef1990
#
_entry.id   653003ec396ccca6130bad1bedef1990
#
_cell.length_a   1.000
_cell.length_b   1.000
_cell.length_c   1.000
_cell.angle_alpha   90.00
_cell.angle_beta   90.00
_cell.angle_gamma   90.00
#
_symmetry.space_group_name_H-M   'P 1'
#
loop_
_entity.id
_entity.type
_entity.pdbx_description
1 polymer ?
#
loop_
_entity_poly.entity_id
_entity_poly.type
_entity_poly.pdbx_seq_one_letter_code
_entity_poly.pdbx_strand_id
1 'polypeptide(L)'
;TDDVAAVAADKLAVLIGAKLMEQVPGYVSTEVDARLSFDTMATVEKANHLLALYRDQGIDTSRVLIKIAATWEGIQAARILEAQGIKTNVTLVFSFAQARASAEAGAFLISPFVGRILDWYKADQPDADFSGANDPGVQSVTRIYNYFKENGYDTIVMGASFRNISEIQELAGCDRLTISPGLLDELANTDAELPRKLTPVDSPKAAPAALTEQTFRWDMNEDAMATDKLSQGIRQFAKDQVTLETMLTDLAK
;
A
#
# COMPACT_ATOMS: atom_id res chain seq x y z
N THR A 1 3.37 -6.25 -30.82
CA THR A 1 4.56 -6.95 -30.32
C THR A 1 4.68 -6.60 -28.87
N ASP A 2 4.32 -7.57 -27.99
CA ASP A 2 4.51 -7.40 -26.57
C ASP A 2 5.98 -7.05 -26.32
N ASP A 3 6.20 -6.03 -25.49
CA ASP A 3 7.56 -5.66 -25.10
C ASP A 3 8.13 -6.83 -24.29
N VAL A 4 9.10 -7.53 -24.87
CA VAL A 4 9.72 -8.73 -24.28
C VAL A 4 10.26 -8.43 -22.88
N ALA A 5 10.79 -7.22 -22.66
CA ALA A 5 11.30 -6.80 -21.36
C ALA A 5 10.17 -6.66 -20.32
N ALA A 6 9.01 -6.13 -20.70
CA ALA A 6 7.86 -6.03 -19.80
C ALA A 6 7.33 -7.41 -19.40
N VAL A 7 7.24 -8.36 -20.36
CA VAL A 7 6.86 -9.75 -20.08
C VAL A 7 7.88 -10.44 -19.16
N ALA A 8 9.17 -10.19 -19.38
CA ALA A 8 10.23 -10.73 -18.53
C ALA A 8 10.18 -10.16 -17.11
N ALA A 9 9.86 -8.86 -16.95
CA ALA A 9 9.70 -8.22 -15.66
C ALA A 9 8.51 -8.81 -14.87
N ASP A 10 7.36 -9.03 -15.52
CA ASP A 10 6.20 -9.69 -14.92
C ASP A 10 6.56 -11.11 -14.42
N LYS A 11 7.22 -11.90 -15.26
CA LYS A 11 7.68 -13.25 -14.89
C LYS A 11 8.66 -13.23 -13.72
N LEU A 12 9.61 -12.29 -13.72
CA LEU A 12 10.57 -12.15 -12.63
C LEU A 12 9.87 -11.81 -11.32
N ALA A 13 8.93 -10.87 -11.32
CA ALA A 13 8.15 -10.51 -10.13
C ALA A 13 7.39 -11.73 -9.59
N VAL A 14 6.76 -12.53 -10.46
CA VAL A 14 6.05 -13.76 -10.08
C VAL A 14 6.99 -14.82 -9.51
N LEU A 15 8.17 -15.03 -10.13
CA LEU A 15 9.16 -15.99 -9.63
C LEU A 15 9.70 -15.61 -8.25
N ILE A 16 9.97 -14.32 -8.02
CA ILE A 16 10.38 -13.82 -6.70
C ILE A 16 9.26 -14.02 -5.69
N GLY A 17 8.02 -13.68 -6.05
CA GLY A 17 6.85 -13.90 -5.19
C GLY A 17 6.66 -15.36 -4.82
N ALA A 18 6.81 -16.28 -5.79
CA ALA A 18 6.74 -17.72 -5.55
C ALA A 18 7.82 -18.18 -4.56
N LYS A 19 9.06 -17.72 -4.73
CA LYS A 19 10.15 -18.03 -3.79
C LYS A 19 9.92 -17.50 -2.38
N LEU A 20 9.37 -16.29 -2.25
CA LEU A 20 8.99 -15.74 -0.95
C LEU A 20 7.90 -16.58 -0.28
N MET A 21 6.92 -17.08 -1.03
CA MET A 21 5.83 -17.92 -0.50
C MET A 21 6.31 -19.27 0.04
N GLU A 22 7.46 -19.79 -0.40
CA GLU A 22 8.11 -20.96 0.17
C GLU A 22 8.67 -20.67 1.58
N GLN A 23 9.04 -19.42 1.87
CA GLN A 23 9.73 -19.03 3.11
C GLN A 23 8.77 -18.48 4.17
N VAL A 24 7.62 -17.93 3.79
CA VAL A 24 6.68 -17.28 4.69
C VAL A 24 5.29 -17.91 4.64
N PRO A 25 4.60 -18.07 5.78
CA PRO A 25 3.24 -18.63 5.81
C PRO A 25 2.16 -17.61 5.44
N GLY A 26 2.49 -16.32 5.40
CA GLY A 26 1.56 -15.21 5.15
C GLY A 26 1.32 -14.93 3.68
N TYR A 27 0.90 -13.69 3.40
CA TYR A 27 0.64 -13.19 2.05
C TYR A 27 1.91 -12.62 1.43
N VAL A 28 1.97 -12.62 0.09
CA VAL A 28 2.91 -11.83 -0.70
C VAL A 28 2.13 -10.84 -1.57
N SER A 29 2.71 -9.66 -1.79
CA SER A 29 2.12 -8.67 -2.70
C SER A 29 2.94 -8.58 -3.97
N THR A 30 2.25 -8.66 -5.13
CA THR A 30 2.83 -8.42 -6.45
C THR A 30 2.17 -7.19 -7.04
N GLU A 31 2.98 -6.18 -7.37
CA GLU A 31 2.49 -4.86 -7.79
C GLU A 31 2.29 -4.81 -9.30
N VAL A 32 1.17 -4.23 -9.75
CA VAL A 32 0.94 -3.91 -11.15
C VAL A 32 1.84 -2.74 -11.57
N ASP A 33 2.11 -2.62 -12.86
CA ASP A 33 2.90 -1.53 -13.42
C ASP A 33 2.30 -0.16 -13.04
N ALA A 34 3.10 0.70 -12.42
CA ALA A 34 2.66 2.02 -11.99
C ALA A 34 2.20 2.94 -13.14
N ARG A 35 2.62 2.66 -14.39
CA ARG A 35 2.15 3.36 -15.59
C ARG A 35 0.66 3.16 -15.86
N LEU A 36 0.05 2.13 -15.25
CA LEU A 36 -1.39 1.83 -15.35
C LEU A 36 -2.24 2.53 -14.27
N SER A 37 -1.63 3.32 -13.39
CA SER A 37 -2.30 3.91 -12.22
C SER A 37 -3.54 4.74 -12.53
N PHE A 38 -3.71 5.22 -13.77
CA PHE A 38 -4.86 6.03 -14.21
C PHE A 38 -5.75 5.31 -15.23
N ASP A 39 -5.60 3.98 -15.35
CA ASP A 39 -6.43 3.14 -16.22
C ASP A 39 -6.95 1.92 -15.45
N THR A 40 -8.23 1.99 -15.08
CA THR A 40 -8.91 0.94 -14.30
C THR A 40 -8.87 -0.42 -15.01
N MET A 41 -9.21 -0.45 -16.29
CA MET A 41 -9.34 -1.73 -17.01
C MET A 41 -7.99 -2.34 -17.33
N ALA A 42 -7.00 -1.54 -17.74
CA ALA A 42 -5.64 -2.03 -17.94
C ALA A 42 -5.03 -2.55 -16.63
N THR A 43 -5.32 -1.92 -15.48
CA THR A 43 -4.92 -2.41 -14.15
C THR A 43 -5.55 -3.78 -13.84
N VAL A 44 -6.85 -3.96 -14.10
CA VAL A 44 -7.54 -5.26 -13.90
C VAL A 44 -6.98 -6.34 -14.82
N GLU A 45 -6.73 -6.03 -16.09
CA GLU A 45 -6.12 -6.95 -17.05
C GLU A 45 -4.71 -7.39 -16.61
N LYS A 46 -3.86 -6.44 -16.19
CA LYS A 46 -2.52 -6.72 -15.66
C LYS A 46 -2.58 -7.60 -14.40
N ALA A 47 -3.50 -7.33 -13.49
CA ALA A 47 -3.70 -8.13 -12.28
C ALA A 47 -4.03 -9.59 -12.64
N ASN A 48 -4.97 -9.81 -13.55
CA ASN A 48 -5.35 -11.14 -14.01
C ASN A 48 -4.20 -11.85 -14.73
N HIS A 49 -3.41 -11.13 -15.52
CA HIS A 49 -2.22 -11.66 -16.17
C HIS A 49 -1.18 -12.15 -15.15
N LEU A 50 -0.85 -11.36 -14.12
CA LEU A 50 0.07 -11.74 -13.05
C LEU A 50 -0.41 -13.01 -12.31
N LEU A 51 -1.71 -13.08 -11.99
CA LEU A 51 -2.29 -14.26 -11.35
C LEU A 51 -2.27 -15.50 -12.26
N ALA A 52 -2.43 -15.34 -13.57
CA ALA A 52 -2.27 -16.43 -14.54
C ALA A 52 -0.83 -16.95 -14.50
N LEU A 53 0.17 -16.08 -14.50
CA LEU A 53 1.59 -16.47 -14.40
C LEU A 53 1.89 -17.25 -13.09
N TYR A 54 1.27 -16.89 -11.96
CA TYR A 54 1.37 -17.67 -10.72
C TYR A 54 0.77 -19.08 -10.88
N ARG A 55 -0.44 -19.18 -11.46
CA ARG A 55 -1.09 -20.48 -11.70
C ARG A 55 -0.28 -21.38 -12.64
N ASP A 56 0.35 -20.80 -13.68
CA ASP A 56 1.22 -21.52 -14.61
C ASP A 56 2.46 -22.10 -13.90
N GLN A 57 2.86 -21.54 -12.75
CA GLN A 57 3.89 -22.07 -11.87
C GLN A 57 3.35 -23.07 -10.83
N GLY A 58 2.07 -23.42 -10.90
CA GLY A 58 1.42 -24.31 -9.92
C GLY A 58 1.19 -23.66 -8.54
N ILE A 59 1.24 -22.34 -8.44
CA ILE A 59 1.07 -21.60 -7.18
C ILE A 59 -0.40 -21.32 -6.93
N ASP A 60 -0.86 -21.64 -5.71
CA ASP A 60 -2.17 -21.20 -5.21
C ASP A 60 -2.16 -19.66 -4.99
N THR A 61 -3.01 -18.97 -5.73
CA THR A 61 -3.10 -17.50 -5.70
C THR A 61 -3.88 -16.97 -4.49
N SER A 62 -4.42 -17.82 -3.63
CA SER A 62 -5.17 -17.39 -2.43
C SER A 62 -4.35 -16.55 -1.45
N ARG A 63 -3.01 -16.66 -1.51
CA ARG A 63 -2.05 -15.94 -0.70
C ARG A 63 -1.34 -14.81 -1.46
N VAL A 64 -1.74 -14.52 -2.69
CA VAL A 64 -1.20 -13.42 -3.50
C VAL A 64 -2.12 -12.22 -3.40
N LEU A 65 -1.59 -11.07 -2.99
CA LEU A 65 -2.27 -9.78 -3.03
C LEU A 65 -1.80 -9.02 -4.28
N ILE A 66 -2.73 -8.53 -5.07
CA ILE A 66 -2.40 -7.61 -6.16
C ILE A 66 -2.24 -6.20 -5.56
N LYS A 67 -1.05 -5.63 -5.72
CA LYS A 67 -0.73 -4.32 -5.17
C LYS A 67 -0.96 -3.23 -6.22
N ILE A 68 -1.73 -2.18 -5.86
CA ILE A 68 -2.27 -1.17 -6.77
C ILE A 68 -2.14 0.20 -6.12
N ALA A 69 -1.69 1.22 -6.88
CA ALA A 69 -1.63 2.60 -6.38
C ALA A 69 -3.04 3.17 -6.09
N ALA A 70 -3.15 3.95 -5.01
CA ALA A 70 -4.40 4.52 -4.53
C ALA A 70 -4.84 5.77 -5.31
N THR A 71 -4.90 5.70 -6.63
CA THR A 71 -5.64 6.64 -7.48
C THR A 71 -7.11 6.29 -7.45
N TRP A 72 -7.99 7.17 -7.92
CA TRP A 72 -9.40 6.81 -8.08
C TRP A 72 -9.57 5.57 -8.97
N GLU A 73 -8.88 5.56 -10.12
CA GLU A 73 -8.90 4.48 -11.09
C GLU A 73 -8.35 3.17 -10.50
N GLY A 74 -7.25 3.23 -9.74
CA GLY A 74 -6.68 2.07 -9.05
C GLY A 74 -7.61 1.51 -7.98
N ILE A 75 -8.32 2.37 -7.24
CA ILE A 75 -9.32 1.95 -6.24
C ILE A 75 -10.53 1.30 -6.93
N GLN A 76 -10.99 1.81 -8.10
CA GLN A 76 -12.04 1.13 -8.87
C GLN A 76 -11.56 -0.23 -9.41
N ALA A 77 -10.30 -0.35 -9.83
CA ALA A 77 -9.72 -1.65 -10.20
C ALA A 77 -9.72 -2.63 -9.01
N ALA A 78 -9.33 -2.17 -7.81
CA ALA A 78 -9.41 -2.96 -6.59
C ALA A 78 -10.84 -3.45 -6.31
N ARG A 79 -11.85 -2.58 -6.44
CA ARG A 79 -13.26 -2.94 -6.29
C ARG A 79 -13.68 -4.08 -7.22
N ILE A 80 -13.27 -4.01 -8.49
CA ILE A 80 -13.58 -5.03 -9.49
C ILE A 80 -12.91 -6.36 -9.14
N LEU A 81 -11.63 -6.33 -8.74
CA LEU A 81 -10.86 -7.51 -8.38
C LEU A 81 -11.39 -8.19 -7.10
N GLU A 82 -11.69 -7.41 -6.06
CA GLU A 82 -12.26 -7.92 -4.80
C GLU A 82 -13.62 -8.59 -5.03
N ALA A 83 -14.46 -8.03 -5.91
CA ALA A 83 -15.73 -8.64 -6.30
C ALA A 83 -15.53 -10.00 -7.03
N GLN A 84 -14.36 -10.25 -7.60
CA GLN A 84 -13.96 -11.53 -8.21
C GLN A 84 -13.27 -12.47 -7.21
N GLY A 85 -13.14 -12.08 -5.94
CA GLY A 85 -12.44 -12.84 -4.90
C GLY A 85 -10.92 -12.72 -4.97
N ILE A 86 -10.40 -11.76 -5.73
CA ILE A 86 -8.97 -11.45 -5.84
C ILE A 86 -8.62 -10.39 -4.79
N LYS A 87 -7.78 -10.75 -3.84
CA LYS A 87 -7.37 -9.85 -2.75
C LYS A 87 -6.42 -8.77 -3.25
N THR A 88 -6.62 -7.55 -2.78
CA THR A 88 -5.81 -6.39 -3.15
C THR A 88 -5.06 -5.78 -1.97
N ASN A 89 -3.92 -5.16 -2.26
CA ASN A 89 -3.16 -4.28 -1.38
C ASN A 89 -3.09 -2.90 -2.02
N VAL A 90 -3.95 -1.98 -1.59
CA VAL A 90 -3.96 -0.62 -2.13
C VAL A 90 -2.85 0.19 -1.46
N THR A 91 -1.88 0.65 -2.26
CA THR A 91 -0.64 1.30 -1.80
C THR A 91 -0.55 2.77 -2.21
N LEU A 92 0.52 3.46 -1.79
CA LEU A 92 0.68 4.90 -1.97
C LEU A 92 -0.51 5.68 -1.36
N VAL A 93 -0.95 5.23 -0.18
CA VAL A 93 -2.00 5.89 0.60
C VAL A 93 -1.33 6.96 1.47
N PHE A 94 -1.68 8.21 1.21
CA PHE A 94 -1.19 9.40 1.91
C PHE A 94 -2.31 10.24 2.51
N SER A 95 -3.54 10.12 1.98
CA SER A 95 -4.69 10.87 2.46
C SER A 95 -5.76 9.99 3.10
N PHE A 96 -6.59 10.63 3.91
CA PHE A 96 -7.77 9.98 4.47
C PHE A 96 -8.82 9.62 3.40
N ALA A 97 -8.96 10.44 2.35
CA ALA A 97 -9.87 10.16 1.24
C ALA A 97 -9.49 8.88 0.50
N GLN A 98 -8.19 8.65 0.24
CA GLN A 98 -7.68 7.42 -0.38
C GLN A 98 -7.99 6.19 0.49
N ALA A 99 -7.71 6.25 1.79
CA ALA A 99 -7.97 5.16 2.72
C ALA A 99 -9.46 4.82 2.77
N ARG A 100 -10.31 5.84 2.93
CA ARG A 100 -11.75 5.69 2.98
C ARG A 100 -12.32 5.08 1.70
N ALA A 101 -11.98 5.62 0.53
CA ALA A 101 -12.44 5.09 -0.76
C ALA A 101 -11.98 3.63 -0.97
N SER A 102 -10.77 3.27 -0.51
CA SER A 102 -10.26 1.90 -0.58
C SER A 102 -11.08 0.92 0.28
N ALA A 103 -11.44 1.32 1.51
CA ALA A 103 -12.30 0.50 2.36
C ALA A 103 -13.71 0.35 1.78
N GLU A 104 -14.29 1.44 1.26
CA GLU A 104 -15.59 1.45 0.56
C GLU A 104 -15.59 0.61 -0.73
N ALA A 105 -14.41 0.43 -1.35
CA ALA A 105 -14.20 -0.48 -2.48
C ALA A 105 -14.08 -1.96 -2.05
N GLY A 106 -13.98 -2.25 -0.76
CA GLY A 106 -13.81 -3.59 -0.22
C GLY A 106 -12.37 -4.12 -0.30
N ALA A 107 -11.36 -3.24 -0.45
CA ALA A 107 -9.97 -3.63 -0.49
C ALA A 107 -9.60 -4.51 0.71
N PHE A 108 -8.94 -5.64 0.47
CA PHE A 108 -8.50 -6.55 1.53
C PHE A 108 -7.51 -5.86 2.48
N LEU A 109 -6.57 -5.07 1.93
CA LEU A 109 -5.53 -4.41 2.69
C LEU A 109 -5.16 -3.06 2.06
N ILE A 110 -4.84 -2.08 2.90
CA ILE A 110 -4.22 -0.83 2.48
C ILE A 110 -2.84 -0.66 3.12
N SER A 111 -1.92 0.01 2.40
CA SER A 111 -0.58 0.33 2.87
C SER A 111 -0.39 1.85 2.95
N PRO A 112 -0.86 2.52 4.03
CA PRO A 112 -0.56 3.93 4.25
C PRO A 112 0.92 4.13 4.61
N PHE A 113 1.53 5.18 4.05
CA PHE A 113 2.95 5.46 4.20
C PHE A 113 3.19 6.48 5.30
N VAL A 114 3.85 6.04 6.38
CA VAL A 114 4.12 6.87 7.57
C VAL A 114 5.28 7.85 7.31
N GLY A 115 6.47 7.33 7.08
CA GLY A 115 7.67 8.15 7.01
C GLY A 115 7.75 9.07 5.80
N ARG A 116 7.08 8.75 4.67
CA ARG A 116 7.02 9.68 3.52
C ARG A 116 6.13 10.90 3.81
N ILE A 117 5.11 10.75 4.65
CA ILE A 117 4.32 11.87 5.17
C ILE A 117 5.23 12.73 6.05
N LEU A 118 5.94 12.13 7.00
CA LEU A 118 6.90 12.83 7.85
C LEU A 118 7.94 13.61 7.04
N ASP A 119 8.52 13.00 5.99
CA ASP A 119 9.50 13.66 5.13
C ASP A 119 8.95 14.95 4.51
N TRP A 120 7.69 14.93 4.06
CA TRP A 120 7.07 16.11 3.46
C TRP A 120 6.89 17.23 4.49
N TYR A 121 6.35 16.90 5.67
CA TYR A 121 6.13 17.90 6.72
C TYR A 121 7.44 18.44 7.30
N LYS A 122 8.49 17.63 7.43
CA LYS A 122 9.82 18.11 7.83
C LYS A 122 10.43 19.09 6.82
N ALA A 123 10.16 18.91 5.55
CA ALA A 123 10.61 19.85 4.52
C ALA A 123 9.79 21.15 4.51
N ASP A 124 8.50 21.08 4.80
CA ASP A 124 7.58 22.22 4.85
C ASP A 124 7.73 23.03 6.15
N GLN A 125 7.95 22.36 7.28
CA GLN A 125 8.02 22.94 8.62
C GLN A 125 9.26 22.43 9.36
N PRO A 126 10.48 22.87 8.98
CA PRO A 126 11.73 22.31 9.50
C PRO A 126 11.96 22.52 11.01
N ASP A 127 11.32 23.51 11.61
CA ASP A 127 11.44 23.83 13.04
C ASP A 127 10.36 23.17 13.91
N ALA A 128 9.42 22.42 13.34
CA ALA A 128 8.35 21.77 14.09
C ALA A 128 8.83 20.48 14.77
N ASP A 129 8.25 20.19 15.93
CA ASP A 129 8.46 18.92 16.64
C ASP A 129 7.51 17.85 16.12
N PHE A 130 8.05 16.88 15.41
CA PHE A 130 7.36 15.71 14.90
C PHE A 130 7.75 14.42 15.66
N SER A 131 8.15 14.50 16.92
CA SER A 131 8.53 13.35 17.71
C SER A 131 7.30 12.54 18.21
N GLY A 132 7.42 11.22 18.23
CA GLY A 132 6.43 10.32 18.79
C GLY A 132 5.02 10.53 18.20
N ALA A 133 4.04 10.77 19.07
CA ALA A 133 2.64 10.99 18.67
C ALA A 133 2.38 12.28 17.86
N ASN A 134 3.37 13.19 17.79
CA ASN A 134 3.28 14.40 16.96
C ASN A 134 3.64 14.13 15.49
N ASP A 135 4.15 12.94 15.17
CA ASP A 135 4.46 12.55 13.80
C ASP A 135 3.19 12.54 12.94
N PRO A 136 3.13 13.33 11.85
CA PRO A 136 1.94 13.44 11.01
C PRO A 136 1.60 12.13 10.28
N GLY A 137 2.58 11.26 10.00
CA GLY A 137 2.37 9.94 9.45
C GLY A 137 1.73 8.99 10.47
N VAL A 138 2.19 9.04 11.73
CA VAL A 138 1.57 8.30 12.84
C VAL A 138 0.13 8.76 13.04
N GLN A 139 -0.12 10.07 13.07
CA GLN A 139 -1.47 10.63 13.21
C GLN A 139 -2.39 10.21 12.06
N SER A 140 -1.88 10.21 10.83
CA SER A 140 -2.63 9.77 9.66
C SER A 140 -3.07 8.30 9.78
N VAL A 141 -2.15 7.39 10.07
CA VAL A 141 -2.46 5.96 10.20
C VAL A 141 -3.37 5.69 11.40
N THR A 142 -3.15 6.35 12.52
CA THR A 142 -4.01 6.28 13.71
C THR A 142 -5.45 6.69 13.37
N ARG A 143 -5.63 7.80 12.66
CA ARG A 143 -6.94 8.28 12.19
C ARG A 143 -7.63 7.26 11.28
N ILE A 144 -6.88 6.70 10.31
CA ILE A 144 -7.40 5.69 9.37
C ILE A 144 -7.83 4.44 10.13
N TYR A 145 -6.98 3.92 11.01
CA TYR A 145 -7.26 2.73 11.81
C TYR A 145 -8.54 2.91 12.64
N ASN A 146 -8.61 3.99 13.41
CA ASN A 146 -9.78 4.27 14.24
C ASN A 146 -11.06 4.36 13.41
N TYR A 147 -11.02 5.09 12.28
CA TYR A 147 -12.16 5.22 11.39
C TYR A 147 -12.63 3.87 10.84
N PHE A 148 -11.70 2.99 10.44
CA PHE A 148 -12.07 1.68 9.93
C PHE A 148 -12.73 0.82 11.00
N LYS A 149 -12.16 0.79 12.21
CA LYS A 149 -12.71 0.00 13.31
C LYS A 149 -14.06 0.57 13.81
N GLU A 150 -14.19 1.90 13.88
CA GLU A 150 -15.43 2.56 14.28
C GLU A 150 -16.59 2.35 13.28
N ASN A 151 -16.30 2.18 12.02
CA ASN A 151 -17.31 2.04 10.96
C ASN A 151 -17.42 0.61 10.40
N GLY A 152 -16.81 -0.38 11.06
CA GLY A 152 -16.98 -1.79 10.74
C GLY A 152 -16.38 -2.21 9.40
N TYR A 153 -15.32 -1.55 8.94
CA TYR A 153 -14.58 -1.98 7.75
C TYR A 153 -13.62 -3.11 8.09
N ASP A 154 -13.68 -4.20 7.33
CA ASP A 154 -12.78 -5.36 7.46
C ASP A 154 -11.41 -5.13 6.82
N THR A 155 -11.22 -4.06 6.06
CA THR A 155 -9.97 -3.71 5.40
C THR A 155 -8.83 -3.61 6.41
N ILE A 156 -7.76 -4.36 6.17
CA ILE A 156 -6.55 -4.38 7.00
C ILE A 156 -5.76 -3.10 6.79
N VAL A 157 -5.40 -2.43 7.88
CA VAL A 157 -4.49 -1.28 7.85
C VAL A 157 -3.07 -1.77 8.11
N MET A 158 -2.19 -1.61 7.12
CA MET A 158 -0.78 -1.97 7.22
C MET A 158 0.11 -0.73 7.10
N GLY A 159 0.49 -0.14 8.24
CA GLY A 159 1.46 0.97 8.23
C GLY A 159 2.76 0.58 7.55
N ALA A 160 3.32 1.47 6.71
CA ALA A 160 4.46 1.17 5.87
C ALA A 160 5.43 2.35 5.73
N SER A 161 6.64 2.07 5.24
CA SER A 161 7.64 3.10 4.90
C SER A 161 8.13 3.90 6.11
N PHE A 162 8.48 3.22 7.19
CA PHE A 162 8.95 3.83 8.43
C PHE A 162 10.36 4.43 8.31
N ARG A 163 10.63 5.50 9.10
CA ARG A 163 11.94 6.18 9.21
C ARG A 163 12.66 5.83 10.50
N ASN A 164 11.93 5.50 11.55
CA ASN A 164 12.47 5.22 12.88
C ASN A 164 11.54 4.28 13.66
N ILE A 165 12.07 3.71 14.76
CA ILE A 165 11.28 2.79 15.59
C ILE A 165 10.16 3.48 16.39
N SER A 166 10.26 4.79 16.63
CA SER A 166 9.20 5.54 17.34
C SER A 166 7.88 5.54 16.56
N GLU A 167 7.94 5.70 15.22
CA GLU A 167 6.75 5.56 14.37
C GLU A 167 6.08 4.19 14.51
N ILE A 168 6.89 3.12 14.64
CA ILE A 168 6.42 1.74 14.79
C ILE A 168 5.80 1.55 16.18
N GLN A 169 6.46 2.05 17.22
CA GLN A 169 6.00 1.96 18.61
C GLN A 169 4.68 2.72 18.84
N GLU A 170 4.54 3.92 18.24
CA GLU A 170 3.30 4.70 18.33
C GLU A 170 2.13 4.05 17.55
N LEU A 171 2.39 3.13 16.65
CA LEU A 171 1.39 2.34 15.93
C LEU A 171 1.24 0.91 16.48
N ALA A 172 1.74 0.63 17.69
CA ALA A 172 1.58 -0.68 18.32
C ALA A 172 0.09 -1.02 18.50
N GLY A 173 -0.32 -2.14 17.93
CA GLY A 173 -1.73 -2.56 17.87
C GLY A 173 -2.41 -2.33 16.53
N CYS A 174 -1.74 -1.69 15.56
CA CYS A 174 -2.18 -1.67 14.16
C CYS A 174 -2.34 -3.10 13.61
N ASP A 175 -3.23 -3.31 12.64
CA ASP A 175 -3.49 -4.65 12.11
C ASP A 175 -2.23 -5.31 11.54
N ARG A 176 -1.40 -4.54 10.83
CA ARG A 176 -0.12 -4.97 10.24
C ARG A 176 0.86 -3.79 10.17
N LEU A 177 2.14 -4.10 10.12
CA LEU A 177 3.22 -3.14 9.87
C LEU A 177 4.25 -3.76 8.93
N THR A 178 4.63 -3.03 7.89
CA THR A 178 5.72 -3.40 6.98
C THR A 178 7.00 -2.74 7.45
N ILE A 179 7.85 -3.50 8.13
CA ILE A 179 9.05 -3.00 8.79
C ILE A 179 10.29 -3.49 8.01
N SER A 180 11.23 -2.60 7.74
CA SER A 180 12.49 -2.96 7.10
C SER A 180 13.38 -3.80 8.02
N PRO A 181 14.28 -4.66 7.49
CA PRO A 181 15.19 -5.47 8.31
C PRO A 181 15.99 -4.64 9.32
N GLY A 182 16.53 -3.49 8.92
CA GLY A 182 17.29 -2.62 9.83
C GLY A 182 16.48 -2.12 11.01
N LEU A 183 15.21 -1.73 10.81
CA LEU A 183 14.32 -1.31 11.90
C LEU A 183 13.86 -2.51 12.76
N LEU A 184 13.75 -3.71 12.20
CA LEU A 184 13.49 -4.92 12.98
C LEU A 184 14.67 -5.25 13.89
N ASP A 185 15.89 -5.13 13.40
CA ASP A 185 17.10 -5.32 14.21
C ASP A 185 17.20 -4.28 15.32
N GLU A 186 16.88 -3.01 15.04
CA GLU A 186 16.85 -1.95 16.05
C GLU A 186 15.81 -2.23 17.13
N LEU A 187 14.59 -2.64 16.75
CA LEU A 187 13.54 -3.03 17.69
C LEU A 187 13.95 -4.22 18.55
N ALA A 188 14.58 -5.24 17.98
CA ALA A 188 15.04 -6.42 18.70
C ALA A 188 16.12 -6.11 19.74
N ASN A 189 16.89 -5.03 19.54
CA ASN A 189 17.91 -4.56 20.46
C ASN A 189 17.45 -3.43 21.39
N THR A 190 16.17 -3.09 21.37
CA THR A 190 15.58 -2.04 22.21
C THR A 190 14.88 -2.68 23.40
N ASP A 191 15.39 -2.46 24.60
CA ASP A 191 14.79 -2.91 25.86
C ASP A 191 13.93 -1.79 26.46
N ALA A 192 12.70 -1.64 25.94
CA ALA A 192 11.74 -0.65 26.39
C ALA A 192 10.32 -1.25 26.43
N GLU A 193 9.47 -0.74 27.32
CA GLU A 193 8.07 -1.09 27.33
C GLU A 193 7.41 -0.70 25.99
N LEU A 194 6.60 -1.62 25.45
CA LEU A 194 5.82 -1.39 24.23
C LEU A 194 4.32 -1.40 24.56
N PRO A 195 3.76 -0.29 25.04
CA PRO A 195 2.32 -0.22 25.34
C PRO A 195 1.52 -0.25 24.03
N ARG A 196 0.40 -0.97 24.06
CA ARG A 196 -0.54 -0.98 22.95
C ARG A 196 -1.16 0.43 22.78
N LYS A 197 -1.07 1.01 21.59
CA LYS A 197 -1.57 2.34 21.24
C LYS A 197 -2.93 2.28 20.53
N LEU A 198 -3.11 1.29 19.66
CA LEU A 198 -4.30 1.13 18.83
C LEU A 198 -5.12 -0.07 19.30
N THR A 199 -6.40 0.16 19.56
CA THR A 199 -7.35 -0.86 20.03
C THR A 199 -8.64 -0.75 19.20
N PRO A 200 -9.16 -1.87 18.65
CA PRO A 200 -10.44 -1.85 17.96
C PRO A 200 -11.59 -1.53 18.94
N VAL A 201 -12.67 -0.97 18.41
CA VAL A 201 -13.89 -0.71 19.19
C VAL A 201 -14.76 -1.97 19.28
N ASP A 202 -15.47 -2.14 20.39
CA ASP A 202 -16.32 -3.32 20.62
C ASP A 202 -17.62 -3.30 19.81
N SER A 203 -18.11 -2.11 19.45
CA SER A 203 -19.38 -1.92 18.76
C SER A 203 -19.26 -0.89 17.65
N PRO A 204 -18.88 -1.31 16.42
CA PRO A 204 -18.77 -0.41 15.31
C PRO A 204 -20.13 0.16 14.88
N LYS A 205 -20.11 1.36 14.32
CA LYS A 205 -21.28 2.01 13.70
C LYS A 205 -21.44 1.50 12.26
N ALA A 206 -22.61 1.72 11.69
CA ALA A 206 -22.79 1.52 10.25
C ALA A 206 -21.89 2.49 9.45
N ALA A 207 -21.26 1.97 8.40
CA ALA A 207 -20.44 2.77 7.52
C ALA A 207 -21.27 3.92 6.90
N PRO A 208 -20.70 5.14 6.77
CA PRO A 208 -21.35 6.25 6.12
C PRO A 208 -21.51 6.00 4.61
N ALA A 209 -22.30 6.85 3.92
CA ALA A 209 -22.42 6.79 2.47
C ALA A 209 -21.06 6.91 1.77
N ALA A 210 -20.84 6.11 0.72
CA ALA A 210 -19.58 6.07 0.02
C ALA A 210 -19.22 7.43 -0.63
N LEU A 211 -17.92 7.69 -0.76
CA LEU A 211 -17.39 8.86 -1.46
C LEU A 211 -17.76 8.78 -2.95
N THR A 212 -18.13 9.93 -3.52
CA THR A 212 -18.21 10.08 -4.97
C THR A 212 -16.81 10.36 -5.54
N GLU A 213 -16.65 10.14 -6.84
CA GLU A 213 -15.40 10.51 -7.54
C GLU A 213 -15.08 11.99 -7.37
N GLN A 214 -16.08 12.86 -7.49
CA GLN A 214 -15.92 14.31 -7.37
C GLN A 214 -15.40 14.69 -5.97
N THR A 215 -15.99 14.10 -4.91
CA THR A 215 -15.55 14.36 -3.54
C THR A 215 -14.12 13.82 -3.32
N PHE A 216 -13.82 12.59 -3.78
CA PHE A 216 -12.47 12.03 -3.69
C PHE A 216 -11.42 12.94 -4.36
N ARG A 217 -11.68 13.37 -5.61
CA ARG A 217 -10.75 14.22 -6.35
C ARG A 217 -10.60 15.61 -5.72
N TRP A 218 -11.69 16.15 -5.17
CA TRP A 218 -11.63 17.42 -4.44
C TRP A 218 -10.81 17.29 -3.17
N ASP A 219 -11.08 16.29 -2.33
CA ASP A 219 -10.34 16.05 -1.09
C ASP A 219 -8.84 15.81 -1.35
N MET A 220 -8.50 15.12 -2.45
CA MET A 220 -7.10 14.95 -2.89
C MET A 220 -6.48 16.28 -3.31
N ASN A 221 -7.21 17.13 -4.03
CA ASN A 221 -6.72 18.44 -4.45
C ASN A 221 -6.45 19.37 -3.26
N GLU A 222 -7.26 19.30 -2.21
CA GLU A 222 -7.08 20.10 -0.99
C GLU A 222 -5.91 19.60 -0.11
N ASP A 223 -5.47 18.36 -0.30
CA ASP A 223 -4.36 17.76 0.43
C ASP A 223 -3.07 17.82 -0.41
N ALA A 224 -2.31 18.91 -0.27
CA ALA A 224 -1.07 19.16 -1.01
C ALA A 224 -0.04 18.04 -0.76
N MET A 225 0.14 17.61 0.49
CA MET A 225 1.07 16.54 0.85
C MET A 225 0.71 15.23 0.13
N ALA A 226 -0.56 14.83 0.17
CA ALA A 226 -1.01 13.58 -0.46
C ALA A 226 -0.87 13.64 -1.99
N THR A 227 -1.23 14.75 -2.62
CA THR A 227 -1.11 14.96 -4.06
C THR A 227 0.35 14.89 -4.51
N ASP A 228 1.25 15.58 -3.82
CA ASP A 228 2.68 15.56 -4.11
C ASP A 228 3.26 14.14 -3.97
N LYS A 229 2.98 13.48 -2.85
CA LYS A 229 3.57 12.17 -2.53
C LYS A 229 3.00 11.05 -3.40
N LEU A 230 1.72 11.07 -3.74
CA LEU A 230 1.14 10.10 -4.67
C LEU A 230 1.79 10.22 -6.06
N SER A 231 1.84 11.44 -6.60
CA SER A 231 2.44 11.71 -7.90
C SER A 231 3.93 11.33 -7.94
N GLN A 232 4.68 11.69 -6.88
CA GLN A 232 6.09 11.33 -6.75
C GLN A 232 6.27 9.82 -6.69
N GLY A 233 5.43 9.11 -5.91
CA GLY A 233 5.48 7.66 -5.76
C GLY A 233 5.24 6.93 -7.08
N ILE A 234 4.20 7.30 -7.82
CA ILE A 234 3.88 6.72 -9.14
C ILE A 234 5.05 6.93 -10.11
N ARG A 235 5.59 8.17 -10.20
CA ARG A 235 6.74 8.46 -11.07
C ARG A 235 7.99 7.66 -10.70
N GLN A 236 8.26 7.48 -9.40
CA GLN A 236 9.41 6.70 -8.96
C GLN A 236 9.25 5.22 -9.31
N PHE A 237 8.08 4.63 -9.04
CA PHE A 237 7.82 3.23 -9.38
C PHE A 237 7.87 2.97 -10.88
N ALA A 238 7.34 3.91 -11.70
CA ALA A 238 7.47 3.83 -13.15
C ALA A 238 8.94 3.90 -13.63
N LYS A 239 9.75 4.75 -13.00
CA LYS A 239 11.19 4.84 -13.28
C LYS A 239 11.93 3.54 -12.91
N ASP A 240 11.59 2.96 -11.75
CA ASP A 240 12.19 1.71 -11.28
C ASP A 240 11.82 0.55 -12.23
N GLN A 241 10.57 0.52 -12.72
CA GLN A 241 10.12 -0.44 -13.74
C GLN A 241 10.94 -0.32 -15.03
N VAL A 242 11.14 0.89 -15.58
CA VAL A 242 11.97 1.12 -16.76
C VAL A 242 13.41 0.70 -16.53
N THR A 243 13.96 0.94 -15.35
CA THR A 243 15.30 0.49 -14.97
C THR A 243 15.41 -1.03 -15.02
N LEU A 244 14.43 -1.74 -14.45
CA LEU A 244 14.37 -3.20 -14.50
C LEU A 244 14.26 -3.73 -15.93
N GLU A 245 13.35 -3.18 -16.74
CA GLU A 245 13.17 -3.55 -18.15
C GLU A 245 14.48 -3.36 -18.96
N THR A 246 15.20 -2.27 -18.69
CA THR A 246 16.52 -2.02 -19.31
C THR A 246 17.55 -3.07 -18.91
N MET A 247 17.64 -3.40 -17.61
CA MET A 247 18.56 -4.45 -17.13
C MET A 247 18.26 -5.82 -17.75
N LEU A 248 16.98 -6.18 -17.85
CA LEU A 248 16.56 -7.45 -18.47
C LEU A 248 16.88 -7.49 -19.98
N THR A 249 16.70 -6.37 -20.66
CA THR A 249 17.06 -6.24 -22.07
C THR A 249 18.57 -6.40 -22.29
N ASP A 250 19.40 -5.84 -21.40
CA ASP A 250 20.86 -5.94 -21.51
C ASP A 250 21.36 -7.35 -21.20
N LEU A 251 20.73 -8.06 -20.26
CA LEU A 251 21.04 -9.46 -19.97
C LEU A 251 20.65 -10.43 -21.08
N ALA A 252 19.75 -10.04 -21.97
CA ALA A 252 19.30 -10.87 -23.09
C ALA A 252 20.16 -10.72 -24.38
N LYS A 253 21.14 -9.82 -24.38
CA LYS A 253 22.10 -9.61 -25.49
C LYS A 253 23.29 -10.55 -25.37
#